data_d566c45b2bd8c3b3a860ab62c66758fb
#
_entry.id   d566c45b2bd8c3b3a860ab62c66758fb
#
_cell.length_a   1.000
_cell.length_b   1.000
_cell.length_c   1.000
_cell.angle_alpha   90.00
_cell.angle_beta   90.00
_cell.angle_gamma   90.00
#
_symmetry.space_group_name_H-M   'P 1'
#
loop_
_entity.id
_entity.type
_entity.pdbx_description
1 polymer ?
#
loop_
_entity_poly.entity_id
_entity_poly.type
_entity_poly.pdbx_seq_one_letter_code
_entity_poly.pdbx_strand_id
1 'polypeptide(L)'
;MTARVHPGETVGSWMMRGLLYFLTDPNNLEAKILRENFVFKVIPMLNPDGVINGNYRSSLAGCDLNRRWKTPSKIIHPEIYHVKKLVKQVHEERNLVLFCDLHGHSRK
;
A
#
# COMPACT_ATOMS: atom_id res chain seq x y z
N MET A 1 -5.14 -1.42 1.90
CA MET A 1 -4.25 -2.10 0.94
C MET A 1 -3.18 -1.14 0.48
N THR A 2 -1.94 -1.58 0.39
CA THR A 2 -0.79 -0.76 0.00
C THR A 2 -0.03 -1.44 -1.14
N ALA A 3 0.75 -0.69 -1.92
CA ALA A 3 1.67 -1.21 -2.91
C ALA A 3 2.89 -0.30 -3.04
N ARG A 4 3.93 -0.82 -3.66
CA ARG A 4 5.12 -0.08 -4.06
C ARG A 4 5.88 0.58 -2.89
N VAL A 5 5.98 -0.07 -1.75
CA VAL A 5 6.86 0.37 -0.64
C VAL A 5 8.34 0.30 -1.07
N HIS A 6 8.69 -0.70 -1.89
CA HIS A 6 9.99 -0.78 -2.56
C HIS A 6 9.87 -0.26 -3.99
N PRO A 7 10.56 0.82 -4.36
CA PRO A 7 10.40 1.48 -5.65
C PRO A 7 10.68 0.60 -6.87
N GLY A 8 11.68 -0.30 -6.79
CA GLY A 8 12.05 -1.19 -7.88
C GLY A 8 11.10 -2.37 -8.11
N GLU A 9 10.19 -2.64 -7.19
CA GLU A 9 9.22 -3.74 -7.30
C GLU A 9 8.00 -3.34 -8.13
N THR A 10 8.18 -3.12 -9.43
CA THR A 10 7.15 -2.59 -10.35
C THR A 10 5.91 -3.46 -10.44
N VAL A 11 6.05 -4.78 -10.23
CA VAL A 11 4.94 -5.73 -10.24
C VAL A 11 3.85 -5.37 -9.22
N GLY A 12 4.22 -4.81 -8.06
CA GLY A 12 3.27 -4.34 -7.05
C GLY A 12 2.30 -3.28 -7.60
N SER A 13 2.78 -2.38 -8.48
CA SER A 13 1.92 -1.38 -9.13
C SER A 13 0.99 -2.01 -10.18
N TRP A 14 1.45 -3.01 -10.92
CA TRP A 14 0.62 -3.72 -11.89
C TRP A 14 -0.48 -4.54 -11.21
N MET A 15 -0.16 -5.21 -10.10
CA MET A 15 -1.14 -5.91 -9.27
C MET A 15 -2.18 -4.93 -8.71
N MET A 16 -1.74 -3.79 -8.18
CA MET A 16 -2.63 -2.75 -7.67
C MET A 16 -3.54 -2.19 -8.77
N ARG A 17 -3.01 -1.96 -9.97
CA ARG A 17 -3.80 -1.52 -11.12
C ARG A 17 -4.90 -2.52 -11.46
N GLY A 18 -4.56 -3.81 -11.57
CA GLY A 18 -5.54 -4.87 -11.83
C GLY A 18 -6.63 -4.93 -10.76
N LEU A 19 -6.23 -4.84 -9.49
CA LEU A 19 -7.16 -4.79 -8.37
C LEU A 19 -8.12 -3.59 -8.44
N LEU A 20 -7.60 -2.41 -8.76
CA LEU A 20 -8.43 -1.20 -8.88
C LEU A 20 -9.41 -1.33 -10.05
N TYR A 21 -8.99 -1.83 -11.21
CA TYR A 21 -9.89 -2.08 -12.32
C TYR A 21 -11.00 -3.06 -11.93
N PHE A 22 -10.64 -4.18 -11.29
CA PHE A 22 -11.62 -5.14 -10.81
C PHE A 22 -12.60 -4.50 -9.81
N LEU A 23 -12.10 -3.83 -8.78
CA LEU A 23 -12.94 -3.25 -7.74
C LEU A 23 -13.84 -2.12 -8.24
N THR A 24 -13.47 -1.42 -9.30
CA THR A 24 -14.25 -0.29 -9.84
C THR A 24 -15.11 -0.65 -11.05
N ASP A 25 -15.02 -1.88 -11.54
CA ASP A 25 -15.87 -2.34 -12.65
C ASP A 25 -17.35 -2.37 -12.22
N PRO A 26 -18.21 -1.53 -12.85
CA PRO A 26 -19.63 -1.48 -12.51
C PRO A 26 -20.40 -2.75 -12.93
N ASN A 27 -19.87 -3.51 -13.89
CA ASN A 27 -20.55 -4.68 -14.46
C ASN A 27 -20.11 -5.99 -13.77
N ASN A 28 -19.09 -5.95 -12.93
CA ASN A 28 -18.59 -7.13 -12.22
C ASN A 28 -19.38 -7.36 -10.93
N LEU A 29 -20.10 -8.48 -10.85
CA LEU A 29 -20.97 -8.81 -9.72
C LEU A 29 -20.20 -9.06 -8.42
N GLU A 30 -19.05 -9.74 -8.48
CA GLU A 30 -18.20 -10.01 -7.32
C GLU A 30 -17.65 -8.70 -6.76
N ALA A 31 -17.19 -7.80 -7.62
CA ALA A 31 -16.70 -6.49 -7.23
C ALA A 31 -17.82 -5.64 -6.59
N LYS A 32 -19.05 -5.75 -7.12
CA LYS A 32 -20.22 -5.08 -6.53
C LYS A 32 -20.48 -5.59 -5.11
N ILE A 33 -20.54 -6.91 -4.91
CA ILE A 33 -20.73 -7.51 -3.58
C ILE A 33 -19.65 -7.05 -2.61
N LEU A 34 -18.39 -7.01 -3.04
CA LEU A 34 -17.28 -6.53 -2.22
C LEU A 34 -17.46 -5.06 -1.83
N ARG A 35 -17.81 -4.17 -2.77
CA ARG A 35 -18.03 -2.74 -2.49
C ARG A 35 -19.24 -2.49 -1.57
N GLU A 36 -20.27 -3.32 -1.65
CA GLU A 36 -21.46 -3.20 -0.79
C GLU A 36 -21.19 -3.64 0.65
N ASN A 37 -20.25 -4.56 0.87
CA ASN A 37 -19.99 -5.13 2.18
C ASN A 37 -18.70 -4.61 2.86
N PHE A 38 -17.75 -4.04 2.10
CA PHE A 38 -16.46 -3.61 2.62
C PHE A 38 -16.09 -2.19 2.19
N VAL A 39 -15.40 -1.50 3.07
CA VAL A 39 -14.73 -0.22 2.76
C VAL A 39 -13.28 -0.50 2.42
N PHE A 40 -12.86 -0.11 1.23
CA PHE A 40 -11.49 -0.25 0.76
C PHE A 40 -10.72 1.05 0.98
N LYS A 41 -9.64 1.00 1.76
CA LYS A 41 -8.63 2.06 1.85
C LYS A 41 -7.43 1.62 1.02
N VAL A 42 -7.10 2.39 -0.02
CA VAL A 42 -6.08 2.01 -1.00
C VAL A 42 -5.01 3.09 -1.09
N ILE A 43 -3.75 2.68 -0.99
CA ILE A 43 -2.57 3.52 -1.19
C ILE A 43 -1.75 2.87 -2.31
N PRO A 44 -1.95 3.33 -3.56
CA PRO A 44 -1.41 2.64 -4.74
C PRO A 44 0.11 2.67 -4.83
N MET A 45 0.74 3.68 -4.25
CA MET A 45 2.19 3.87 -4.27
C MET A 45 2.64 4.45 -2.92
N LEU A 46 3.19 3.59 -2.07
CA LEU A 46 3.57 3.97 -0.71
C LEU A 46 4.88 4.78 -0.67
N ASN A 47 5.77 4.57 -1.64
CA ASN A 47 7.07 5.26 -1.71
C ASN A 47 7.22 6.01 -3.06
N PRO A 48 6.43 7.07 -3.32
CA PRO A 48 6.48 7.81 -4.57
C PRO A 48 7.81 8.52 -4.78
N ASP A 49 8.40 9.05 -3.73
CA ASP A 49 9.68 9.76 -3.79
C ASP A 49 10.81 8.84 -4.23
N GLY A 50 10.88 7.62 -3.68
CA GLY A 50 11.83 6.61 -4.11
C GLY A 50 11.65 6.22 -5.58
N VAL A 51 10.40 6.15 -6.06
CA VAL A 51 10.10 5.87 -7.48
C VAL A 51 10.58 7.01 -8.37
N ILE A 52 10.28 8.25 -8.05
CA ILE A 52 10.68 9.44 -8.82
C ILE A 52 12.21 9.56 -8.84
N ASN A 53 12.88 9.30 -7.72
CA ASN A 53 14.34 9.36 -7.62
C ASN A 53 15.05 8.17 -8.28
N GLY A 54 14.33 7.14 -8.72
CA GLY A 54 14.91 5.95 -9.34
C GLY A 54 15.59 4.98 -8.37
N ASN A 55 15.24 5.03 -7.08
CA ASN A 55 15.75 4.10 -6.10
C ASN A 55 15.21 2.68 -6.36
N TYR A 56 16.00 1.67 -6.05
CA TYR A 56 15.52 0.29 -6.14
C TYR A 56 14.69 -0.11 -4.91
N ARG A 57 15.13 0.27 -3.69
CA ARG A 57 14.52 -0.19 -2.45
C ARG A 57 14.25 0.90 -1.41
N SER A 58 15.11 1.90 -1.33
CA SER A 58 15.07 2.90 -0.27
C SER A 58 14.13 4.08 -0.56
N SER A 59 13.69 4.75 0.52
CA SER A 59 13.09 6.08 0.48
C SER A 59 14.15 7.16 0.24
N LEU A 60 13.73 8.44 0.18
CA LEU A 60 14.68 9.57 0.13
C LEU A 60 15.61 9.63 1.34
N ALA A 61 15.16 9.15 2.49
CA ALA A 61 15.99 9.06 3.69
C ALA A 61 17.01 7.89 3.65
N GLY A 62 17.14 7.20 2.50
CA GLY A 62 18.10 6.12 2.31
C GLY A 62 17.77 4.84 3.09
N CYS A 63 16.55 4.67 3.57
CA CYS A 63 16.15 3.52 4.38
C CYS A 63 15.07 2.65 3.71
N ASP A 64 15.09 1.36 4.04
CA ASP A 64 14.00 0.43 3.70
C ASP A 64 12.79 0.72 4.60
N LEU A 65 11.75 1.32 4.02
CA LEU A 65 10.52 1.67 4.73
C LEU A 65 9.82 0.44 5.32
N ASN A 66 9.94 -0.73 4.69
CA ASN A 66 9.32 -1.96 5.18
C ASN A 66 10.01 -2.55 6.43
N ARG A 67 11.08 -1.92 6.90
CA ARG A 67 11.74 -2.21 8.19
C ARG A 67 11.40 -1.18 9.28
N ARG A 68 10.50 -0.24 9.01
CA ARG A 68 10.19 0.89 9.92
C ARG A 68 8.82 0.81 10.58
N TRP A 69 8.05 -0.25 10.36
CA TRP A 69 6.69 -0.40 10.90
C TRP A 69 6.61 -0.37 12.44
N LYS A 70 7.62 -0.84 13.16
CA LYS A 70 7.59 -0.85 14.65
C LYS A 70 7.57 0.57 15.20
N THR A 71 8.53 1.39 14.81
CA THR A 71 8.76 2.74 15.33
C THR A 71 9.03 3.75 14.20
N PRO A 72 8.02 4.05 13.36
CA PRO A 72 8.21 5.03 12.29
C PRO A 72 8.36 6.43 12.85
N SER A 73 9.33 7.18 12.35
CA SER A 73 9.45 8.62 12.60
C SER A 73 8.48 9.39 11.71
N LYS A 74 7.76 10.35 12.27
CA LYS A 74 6.88 11.23 11.48
C LYS A 74 7.65 12.08 10.46
N ILE A 75 8.92 12.40 10.73
CA ILE A 75 9.75 13.27 9.88
C ILE A 75 10.54 12.43 8.85
N ILE A 76 11.13 11.29 9.28
CA ILE A 76 12.04 10.50 8.45
C ILE A 76 11.31 9.42 7.65
N HIS A 77 10.19 8.91 8.17
CA HIS A 77 9.40 7.83 7.57
C HIS A 77 7.90 8.23 7.52
N PRO A 78 7.57 9.41 6.96
CA PRO A 78 6.18 9.92 7.01
C PRO A 78 5.20 8.95 6.37
N GLU A 79 5.60 8.24 5.32
CA GLU A 79 4.78 7.27 4.59
C GLU A 79 4.27 6.18 5.54
N ILE A 80 5.17 5.52 6.25
CA ILE A 80 4.83 4.45 7.20
C ILE A 80 4.11 4.99 8.42
N TYR A 81 4.54 6.17 8.92
CA TYR A 81 3.90 6.81 10.07
C TYR A 81 2.42 7.08 9.81
N HIS A 82 2.10 7.68 8.66
CA HIS A 82 0.71 8.04 8.33
C HIS A 82 -0.14 6.82 7.98
N VAL A 83 0.40 5.80 7.30
CA VAL A 83 -0.32 4.54 7.07
C VAL A 83 -0.61 3.82 8.38
N LYS A 84 0.37 3.73 9.28
CA LYS A 84 0.17 3.12 10.60
C LYS A 84 -0.91 3.86 11.40
N LYS A 85 -0.90 5.20 11.37
CA LYS A 85 -1.94 6.01 11.99
C LYS A 85 -3.32 5.75 11.38
N LEU A 86 -3.41 5.70 10.03
CA LEU A 86 -4.65 5.40 9.32
C LEU A 86 -5.19 4.00 9.68
N VAL A 87 -4.33 2.99 9.69
CA VAL A 87 -4.71 1.61 10.08
C VAL A 87 -5.26 1.57 11.50
N LYS A 88 -4.60 2.27 12.45
CA LYS A 88 -5.08 2.37 13.82
C LYS A 88 -6.44 3.04 13.90
N GLN A 89 -6.63 4.17 13.23
CA GLN A 89 -7.90 4.89 13.17
C GLN A 89 -9.01 4.00 12.59
N VAL A 90 -8.75 3.33 11.47
CA VAL A 90 -9.73 2.41 10.85
C VAL A 90 -10.10 1.28 11.80
N HIS A 91 -9.12 0.73 12.54
CA HIS A 91 -9.36 -0.34 13.50
C HIS A 91 -10.20 0.11 14.69
N GLU A 92 -10.07 1.36 15.13
CA GLU A 92 -10.87 1.96 16.21
C GLU A 92 -12.31 2.25 15.76
N GLU A 93 -12.51 2.63 14.49
CA GLU A 93 -13.83 2.99 13.95
C GLU A 93 -14.61 1.79 13.38
N ARG A 94 -13.90 0.75 12.92
CA ARG A 94 -14.47 -0.37 12.17
C ARG A 94 -13.72 -1.66 12.46
N ASN A 95 -14.35 -2.79 12.11
CA ASN A 95 -13.65 -4.07 12.09
C ASN A 95 -12.65 -4.10 10.92
N LEU A 96 -11.35 -4.16 11.21
CA LEU A 96 -10.29 -4.33 10.21
C LEU A 96 -10.18 -5.80 9.81
N VAL A 97 -10.70 -6.14 8.65
CA VAL A 97 -10.75 -7.53 8.16
C VAL A 97 -9.42 -7.95 7.54
N LEU A 98 -8.77 -7.06 6.77
CA LEU A 98 -7.55 -7.39 6.03
C LEU A 98 -6.64 -6.16 5.87
N PHE A 99 -5.36 -6.32 6.16
CA PHE A 99 -4.29 -5.46 5.67
C PHE A 99 -3.46 -6.25 4.66
N CYS A 100 -3.36 -5.73 3.42
CA CYS A 100 -2.61 -6.37 2.34
C CYS A 100 -1.60 -5.38 1.77
N ASP A 101 -0.34 -5.79 1.64
CA ASP A 101 0.75 -5.03 1.03
C ASP A 101 1.30 -5.80 -0.17
N LEU A 102 1.23 -5.18 -1.36
CA LEU A 102 1.60 -5.82 -2.62
C LEU A 102 3.07 -5.56 -2.93
N HIS A 103 3.82 -6.64 -2.99
CA HIS A 103 5.25 -6.67 -3.25
C HIS A 103 5.61 -7.39 -4.55
N GLY A 104 6.83 -7.18 -5.03
CA GLY A 104 7.51 -8.06 -5.97
C GLY A 104 8.62 -8.83 -5.28
N HIS A 105 9.14 -9.87 -5.96
CA HIS A 105 10.31 -10.60 -5.50
C HIS A 105 11.23 -10.91 -6.67
N SER A 106 12.54 -10.73 -6.46
CA SER A 106 13.57 -10.98 -7.48
C SER A 106 14.16 -12.39 -7.44
N ARG A 107 13.79 -13.20 -6.44
CA ARG A 107 14.26 -14.59 -6.30
C ARG A 107 13.15 -15.56 -6.68
N LYS A 108 13.51 -16.57 -7.47
CA LYS A 108 12.68 -17.73 -7.77
C LYS A 108 12.70 -18.71 -6.60
#